data_a7c6beb049e93fac466bb5bdc5ac5fe6
#
_entry.id   a7c6beb049e93fac466bb5bdc5ac5fe6
#
_cell.length_a   1.000
_cell.length_b   1.000
_cell.length_c   1.000
_cell.angle_alpha   90.00
_cell.angle_beta   90.00
_cell.angle_gamma   90.00
#
_symmetry.space_group_name_H-M   'P 1'
#
loop_
_entity.id
_entity.type
_entity.pdbx_description
1 polymer ?
#
loop_
_entity_poly.entity_id
_entity_poly.type
_entity_poly.pdbx_seq_one_letter_code
_entity_poly.pdbx_strand_id
1 'polypeptide(L)'
;MASKITDVLGIRVGHVQRIGDGWLSGVTVVLPPPGTVGSVDVRGGGPGTHETDALDPTTLVPTVDAVVLTGGSAFGLVTSRGVQRWCEEHGRGFAVPGGVVPIVPAAAIFDLGRGGDFAARPDEAMGYEAAAAAAASGEGADVGRGTVGAGTGAVIARGAFKGGVGTASILLDGGVVVGALAVVNALGKPVAPGDSVEVLPLDLPAGPTALNTTLAVVATNAVLDPAECKRTASAAHAGLARALSPSHTLADGDTVFALATGAVGLDRSSEQARQVSLITLQSAAAEAVRLAVLNGVASAGPITTPAGTFPAYGPVQP
;
A
#
# COMPACT_ATOMS: atom_id res chain seq x y z
N MET A 1 -9.08 7.06 19.44
CA MET A 1 -8.66 7.54 18.11
C MET A 1 -8.72 6.36 17.15
N ALA A 2 -9.03 6.58 15.86
CA ALA A 2 -9.01 5.50 14.88
C ALA A 2 -7.55 5.00 14.70
N SER A 3 -7.34 3.70 14.64
CA SER A 3 -6.03 3.08 14.43
C SER A 3 -5.51 3.37 13.01
N LYS A 4 -4.20 3.56 12.84
CA LYS A 4 -3.59 3.99 11.58
C LYS A 4 -2.12 3.60 11.47
N ILE A 5 -1.56 3.52 10.26
CA ILE A 5 -0.15 3.15 10.04
C ILE A 5 0.84 4.10 10.76
N THR A 6 0.47 5.36 10.93
CA THR A 6 1.27 6.37 11.62
C THR A 6 1.30 6.22 13.14
N ASP A 7 0.61 5.23 13.71
CA ASP A 7 0.82 4.80 15.10
C ASP A 7 2.18 4.11 15.29
N VAL A 8 2.80 3.65 14.18
CA VAL A 8 4.22 3.29 14.15
C VAL A 8 5.03 4.58 14.07
N LEU A 9 5.70 4.93 15.17
CA LEU A 9 6.45 6.18 15.29
C LEU A 9 7.48 6.36 14.17
N GLY A 10 7.53 7.57 13.61
CA GLY A 10 8.40 7.95 12.51
C GLY A 10 7.82 7.67 11.12
N ILE A 11 6.78 6.83 11.00
CA ILE A 11 6.07 6.65 9.73
C ILE A 11 5.20 7.87 9.44
N ARG A 12 5.34 8.42 8.24
CA ARG A 12 4.55 9.56 7.74
C ARG A 12 3.90 9.20 6.42
N VAL A 13 2.75 9.82 6.15
CA VAL A 13 1.98 9.55 4.92
C VAL A 13 1.60 10.88 4.27
N GLY A 14 1.80 10.96 2.95
CA GLY A 14 1.37 12.09 2.13
C GLY A 14 0.54 11.63 0.95
N HIS A 15 -0.48 12.40 0.60
CA HIS A 15 -1.38 12.16 -0.52
C HIS A 15 -1.42 13.36 -1.44
N VAL A 16 -1.40 13.10 -2.75
CA VAL A 16 -1.70 14.09 -3.80
C VAL A 16 -2.66 13.43 -4.79
N GLN A 17 -3.73 14.14 -5.17
CA GLN A 17 -4.69 13.64 -6.14
C GLN A 17 -5.22 14.76 -7.04
N ARG A 18 -5.73 14.36 -8.21
CA ARG A 18 -6.48 15.22 -9.13
C ARG A 18 -7.82 14.59 -9.47
N ILE A 19 -8.88 15.40 -9.40
CA ILE A 19 -10.27 15.02 -9.67
C ILE A 19 -10.89 16.10 -10.56
N GLY A 20 -11.64 15.70 -11.59
CA GLY A 20 -12.23 16.62 -12.57
C GLY A 20 -11.33 16.83 -13.78
N ASP A 21 -11.84 17.47 -14.82
CA ASP A 21 -11.13 17.75 -16.09
C ASP A 21 -10.45 16.48 -16.68
N GLY A 22 -11.15 15.37 -16.67
CA GLY A 22 -10.66 14.08 -17.15
C GLY A 22 -9.86 13.26 -16.11
N TRP A 23 -9.54 13.83 -14.95
CA TRP A 23 -8.75 13.18 -13.89
C TRP A 23 -9.60 12.43 -12.87
N LEU A 24 -9.14 11.27 -12.47
CA LEU A 24 -9.52 10.55 -11.24
C LEU A 24 -8.36 9.65 -10.81
N SER A 25 -7.27 10.24 -10.34
CA SER A 25 -6.07 9.51 -9.99
C SER A 25 -5.21 10.27 -8.96
N GLY A 26 -4.22 9.60 -8.36
CA GLY A 26 -3.34 10.23 -7.39
C GLY A 26 -2.19 9.36 -6.92
N VAL A 27 -1.43 9.89 -5.97
CA VAL A 27 -0.21 9.32 -5.41
C VAL A 27 -0.29 9.32 -3.88
N THR A 28 0.15 8.25 -3.27
CA THR A 28 0.35 8.10 -1.82
C THR A 28 1.81 7.74 -1.56
N VAL A 29 2.47 8.50 -0.72
CA VAL A 29 3.84 8.22 -0.27
C VAL A 29 3.81 7.84 1.20
N VAL A 30 4.42 6.69 1.52
CA VAL A 30 4.77 6.30 2.89
C VAL A 30 6.25 6.62 3.07
N LEU A 31 6.54 7.58 3.96
CA LEU A 31 7.88 8.07 4.25
C LEU A 31 8.31 7.58 5.64
N PRO A 32 9.18 6.55 5.73
CA PRO A 32 9.67 6.04 6.99
C PRO A 32 10.84 6.88 7.53
N PRO A 33 11.23 6.75 8.79
CA PRO A 33 12.48 7.34 9.30
C PRO A 33 13.70 6.73 8.59
N PRO A 34 14.83 7.48 8.48
CA PRO A 34 16.07 6.95 7.92
C PRO A 34 16.53 5.67 8.65
N GLY A 35 17.10 4.73 7.88
CA GLY A 35 17.57 3.45 8.42
C GLY A 35 16.49 2.37 8.55
N THR A 36 15.26 2.66 8.10
CA THR A 36 14.18 1.66 8.08
C THR A 36 14.51 0.51 7.14
N VAL A 37 14.50 -0.71 7.68
CA VAL A 37 14.68 -1.94 6.90
C VAL A 37 13.38 -2.25 6.15
N GLY A 38 13.48 -2.69 4.90
CA GLY A 38 12.30 -2.99 4.10
C GLY A 38 12.43 -4.22 3.22
N SER A 39 11.28 -4.77 2.84
CA SER A 39 11.17 -5.78 1.80
C SER A 39 9.79 -5.76 1.16
N VAL A 40 9.55 -6.62 0.17
CA VAL A 40 8.32 -6.67 -0.62
C VAL A 40 7.97 -8.10 -0.99
N ASP A 41 6.67 -8.40 -1.11
CA ASP A 41 6.17 -9.64 -1.71
C ASP A 41 5.11 -9.31 -2.76
N VAL A 42 5.29 -9.79 -3.98
CA VAL A 42 4.42 -9.57 -5.14
C VAL A 42 3.71 -10.87 -5.48
N ARG A 43 2.35 -10.89 -5.44
CA ARG A 43 1.57 -12.12 -5.65
C ARG A 43 0.52 -12.03 -6.76
N GLY A 44 0.17 -10.84 -7.19
CA GLY A 44 -0.74 -10.68 -8.32
C GLY A 44 -0.12 -11.16 -9.63
N GLY A 45 -0.93 -11.63 -10.57
CA GLY A 45 -0.49 -12.11 -11.88
C GLY A 45 -0.12 -10.99 -12.87
N GLY A 46 -0.55 -9.73 -12.61
CA GLY A 46 -0.30 -8.56 -13.45
C GLY A 46 0.26 -7.36 -12.66
N PRO A 47 1.40 -7.48 -11.96
CA PRO A 47 1.91 -6.41 -11.13
C PRO A 47 2.47 -5.25 -11.97
N GLY A 48 2.19 -4.01 -11.53
CA GLY A 48 2.87 -2.79 -11.98
C GLY A 48 3.78 -2.31 -10.87
N THR A 49 5.08 -2.63 -10.92
CA THR A 49 6.03 -2.32 -9.85
C THR A 49 7.33 -1.72 -10.38
N HIS A 50 8.04 -1.01 -9.52
CA HIS A 50 9.34 -0.42 -9.77
C HIS A 50 10.26 -0.68 -8.57
N GLU A 51 11.53 -1.01 -8.83
CA GLU A 51 12.60 -1.19 -7.85
C GLU A 51 12.32 -2.25 -6.75
N THR A 52 11.42 -3.22 -7.02
CA THR A 52 11.10 -4.28 -6.06
C THR A 52 12.26 -5.26 -5.87
N ASP A 53 13.08 -5.50 -6.90
CA ASP A 53 14.24 -6.40 -6.80
C ASP A 53 15.33 -5.84 -5.88
N ALA A 54 15.40 -4.51 -5.72
CA ALA A 54 16.32 -3.87 -4.77
C ALA A 54 15.99 -4.23 -3.30
N LEU A 55 14.76 -4.69 -3.03
CA LEU A 55 14.29 -5.12 -1.71
C LEU A 55 14.43 -6.62 -1.45
N ASP A 56 15.10 -7.36 -2.33
CA ASP A 56 15.41 -8.76 -2.06
C ASP A 56 16.39 -8.84 -0.88
N PRO A 57 16.18 -9.75 0.09
CA PRO A 57 17.04 -9.89 1.27
C PRO A 57 18.53 -10.16 0.96
N THR A 58 18.86 -10.52 -0.26
CA THR A 58 20.24 -10.82 -0.70
C THR A 58 20.94 -9.61 -1.31
N THR A 59 20.29 -8.44 -1.41
CA THR A 59 20.86 -7.23 -1.99
C THR A 59 21.74 -6.45 -1.01
N LEU A 60 22.55 -5.51 -1.56
CA LEU A 60 23.50 -4.72 -0.80
C LEU A 60 22.84 -3.78 0.21
N VAL A 61 21.70 -3.15 -0.15
CA VAL A 61 21.08 -2.08 0.63
C VAL A 61 19.81 -2.59 1.33
N PRO A 62 19.84 -2.77 2.66
CA PRO A 62 18.70 -3.32 3.38
C PRO A 62 17.60 -2.28 3.70
N THR A 63 17.87 -0.99 3.43
CA THR A 63 17.02 0.13 3.87
C THR A 63 16.20 0.72 2.73
N VAL A 64 15.06 1.32 3.09
CA VAL A 64 14.11 1.97 2.19
C VAL A 64 13.92 3.42 2.61
N ASP A 65 13.97 4.34 1.64
CA ASP A 65 13.81 5.78 1.89
C ASP A 65 12.37 6.25 1.78
N ALA A 66 11.58 5.65 0.89
CA ALA A 66 10.14 5.87 0.77
C ALA A 66 9.49 4.70 0.02
N VAL A 67 8.17 4.50 0.20
CA VAL A 67 7.36 3.61 -0.64
C VAL A 67 6.30 4.43 -1.36
N VAL A 68 6.17 4.25 -2.67
CA VAL A 68 5.21 4.96 -3.50
C VAL A 68 4.10 4.02 -3.93
N LEU A 69 2.86 4.40 -3.62
CA LEU A 69 1.66 3.80 -4.18
C LEU A 69 1.02 4.83 -5.12
N THR A 70 0.68 4.42 -6.35
CA THR A 70 0.24 5.37 -7.37
C THR A 70 -0.91 4.83 -8.21
N GLY A 71 -1.71 5.71 -8.77
CA GLY A 71 -2.57 5.40 -9.90
C GLY A 71 -1.80 5.40 -11.22
N GLY A 72 -2.49 5.32 -12.36
CA GLY A 72 -1.90 5.44 -13.69
C GLY A 72 -1.25 4.16 -14.22
N SER A 73 -1.44 3.01 -13.56
CA SER A 73 -0.82 1.74 -13.97
C SER A 73 0.71 1.90 -14.16
N ALA A 74 1.33 1.18 -15.07
CA ALA A 74 2.77 1.26 -15.32
C ALA A 74 3.26 2.69 -15.66
N PHE A 75 2.41 3.54 -16.23
CA PHE A 75 2.78 4.94 -16.50
C PHE A 75 2.95 5.77 -15.23
N GLY A 76 2.14 5.49 -14.19
CA GLY A 76 2.22 6.18 -12.91
C GLY A 76 3.48 5.86 -12.11
N LEU A 77 4.22 4.78 -12.43
CA LEU A 77 5.49 4.44 -11.77
C LEU A 77 6.54 5.56 -11.90
N VAL A 78 6.41 6.46 -12.87
CA VAL A 78 7.27 7.64 -13.00
C VAL A 78 7.25 8.55 -11.77
N THR A 79 6.19 8.49 -10.95
CA THR A 79 6.07 9.25 -9.70
C THR A 79 7.18 8.93 -8.70
N SER A 80 7.74 7.70 -8.74
CA SER A 80 8.89 7.32 -7.90
C SER A 80 10.11 8.21 -8.13
N ARG A 81 10.34 8.68 -9.36
CA ARG A 81 11.46 9.58 -9.67
C ARG A 81 11.30 10.95 -9.00
N GLY A 82 10.07 11.45 -8.90
CA GLY A 82 9.77 12.66 -8.14
C GLY A 82 10.08 12.51 -6.66
N VAL A 83 9.75 11.34 -6.09
CA VAL A 83 10.07 11.01 -4.70
C VAL A 83 11.57 10.80 -4.50
N GLN A 84 12.26 10.13 -5.44
CA GLN A 84 13.73 10.00 -5.40
C GLN A 84 14.42 11.37 -5.38
N ARG A 85 13.98 12.31 -6.26
CA ARG A 85 14.50 13.66 -6.27
C ARG A 85 14.27 14.36 -4.93
N TRP A 86 13.07 14.25 -4.35
CA TRP A 86 12.79 14.82 -3.04
C TRP A 86 13.72 14.22 -1.96
N CYS A 87 13.91 12.90 -1.94
CA CYS A 87 14.80 12.22 -1.01
C CYS A 87 16.25 12.69 -1.16
N GLU A 88 16.77 12.77 -2.40
CA GLU A 88 18.13 13.25 -2.70
C GLU A 88 18.34 14.68 -2.17
N GLU A 89 17.42 15.61 -2.48
CA GLU A 89 17.46 17.01 -2.03
C GLU A 89 17.45 17.14 -0.48
N HIS A 90 16.97 16.10 0.22
CA HIS A 90 16.93 16.04 1.69
C HIS A 90 17.98 15.09 2.29
N GLY A 91 18.98 14.69 1.50
CA GLY A 91 20.10 13.87 1.96
C GLY A 91 19.68 12.46 2.40
N ARG A 92 18.57 11.92 1.87
CA ARG A 92 18.06 10.58 2.17
C ARG A 92 18.48 9.63 1.06
N GLY A 93 19.06 8.49 1.42
CA GLY A 93 19.49 7.46 0.46
C GLY A 93 20.76 6.75 0.93
N PHE A 94 21.15 5.75 0.17
CA PHE A 94 22.41 5.05 0.37
C PHE A 94 23.59 5.96 -0.01
N ALA A 95 24.51 6.18 0.94
CA ALA A 95 25.64 7.07 0.74
C ALA A 95 26.66 6.51 -0.27
N VAL A 96 27.01 7.34 -1.25
CA VAL A 96 28.04 7.05 -2.28
C VAL A 96 28.99 8.23 -2.39
N PRO A 97 30.17 8.07 -3.04
CA PRO A 97 31.04 9.22 -3.30
C PRO A 97 30.30 10.31 -4.08
N GLY A 98 30.14 11.48 -3.45
CA GLY A 98 29.51 12.65 -4.05
C GLY A 98 28.02 12.84 -3.76
N GLY A 99 27.35 11.92 -3.05
CA GLY A 99 25.94 12.12 -2.72
C GLY A 99 25.25 10.90 -2.10
N VAL A 100 23.94 10.83 -2.31
CA VAL A 100 23.12 9.70 -1.87
C VAL A 100 22.31 9.15 -3.05
N VAL A 101 22.01 7.86 -3.02
CA VAL A 101 21.12 7.18 -3.98
C VAL A 101 19.92 6.65 -3.20
N PRO A 102 18.74 7.30 -3.32
CA PRO A 102 17.54 6.89 -2.61
C PRO A 102 16.98 5.56 -3.15
N ILE A 103 16.55 4.69 -2.25
CA ILE A 103 15.82 3.45 -2.56
C ILE A 103 14.32 3.73 -2.39
N VAL A 104 13.60 3.82 -3.52
CA VAL A 104 12.19 4.28 -3.57
C VAL A 104 11.34 3.32 -4.40
N PRO A 105 11.04 2.13 -3.87
CA PRO A 105 10.16 1.19 -4.55
C PRO A 105 8.77 1.75 -4.73
N ALA A 106 8.10 1.33 -5.83
CA ALA A 106 6.76 1.76 -6.16
C ALA A 106 5.88 0.61 -6.63
N ALA A 107 4.57 0.76 -6.42
CA ALA A 107 3.54 -0.10 -7.02
C ALA A 107 2.33 0.73 -7.47
N ALA A 108 1.71 0.33 -8.58
CA ALA A 108 0.64 1.06 -9.22
C ALA A 108 -0.66 0.28 -9.29
N ILE A 109 -1.80 0.96 -9.05
CA ILE A 109 -3.12 0.46 -9.41
C ILE A 109 -3.48 0.85 -10.84
N PHE A 110 -4.37 0.10 -11.48
CA PHE A 110 -4.95 0.47 -12.78
C PHE A 110 -6.21 1.32 -12.56
N ASP A 111 -6.14 2.60 -12.89
CA ASP A 111 -7.26 3.55 -12.83
C ASP A 111 -7.37 4.44 -14.09
N LEU A 112 -6.67 4.05 -15.16
CA LEU A 112 -6.61 4.79 -16.42
C LEU A 112 -8.01 5.01 -17.01
N GLY A 113 -8.28 6.25 -17.42
CA GLY A 113 -9.53 6.65 -18.08
C GLY A 113 -10.74 6.79 -17.15
N ARG A 114 -10.64 6.49 -15.85
CA ARG A 114 -11.78 6.56 -14.91
C ARG A 114 -12.29 7.98 -14.68
N GLY A 115 -11.46 8.99 -14.92
CA GLY A 115 -11.87 10.41 -14.92
C GLY A 115 -12.50 10.89 -16.23
N GLY A 116 -12.34 10.10 -17.30
CA GLY A 116 -12.79 10.42 -18.66
C GLY A 116 -11.65 10.58 -19.67
N ASP A 117 -10.43 10.92 -19.20
CA ASP A 117 -9.25 11.01 -20.06
C ASP A 117 -8.23 9.92 -19.69
N PHE A 118 -7.89 9.07 -20.67
CA PHE A 118 -6.89 8.02 -20.50
C PHE A 118 -5.48 8.57 -20.28
N ALA A 119 -5.19 9.77 -20.78
CA ALA A 119 -3.90 10.43 -20.62
C ALA A 119 -3.75 11.18 -19.28
N ALA A 120 -4.83 11.40 -18.53
CA ALA A 120 -4.83 12.01 -17.20
C ALA A 120 -4.35 11.02 -16.15
N ARG A 121 -3.04 11.04 -15.88
CA ARG A 121 -2.32 10.07 -15.01
C ARG A 121 -1.19 10.73 -14.24
N PRO A 122 -0.84 10.23 -13.03
CA PRO A 122 0.19 10.81 -12.18
C PRO A 122 1.56 10.95 -12.84
N ASP A 123 2.25 12.03 -12.52
CA ASP A 123 3.56 12.44 -13.04
C ASP A 123 4.61 12.58 -11.91
N GLU A 124 5.87 12.91 -12.28
CA GLU A 124 6.97 13.14 -11.33
C GLU A 124 6.64 14.25 -10.32
N ALA A 125 5.98 15.33 -10.75
CA ALA A 125 5.65 16.45 -9.88
C ALA A 125 4.71 16.01 -8.75
N MET A 126 3.68 15.20 -9.06
CA MET A 126 2.78 14.64 -8.06
C MET A 126 3.50 13.73 -7.07
N GLY A 127 4.50 12.95 -7.51
CA GLY A 127 5.34 12.14 -6.62
C GLY A 127 6.13 13.01 -5.63
N TYR A 128 6.79 14.04 -6.14
CA TYR A 128 7.53 15.02 -5.33
C TYR A 128 6.64 15.71 -4.29
N GLU A 129 5.49 16.22 -4.73
CA GLU A 129 4.51 16.87 -3.86
C GLU A 129 3.98 15.93 -2.76
N ALA A 130 3.75 14.65 -3.09
CA ALA A 130 3.30 13.66 -2.11
C ALA A 130 4.38 13.34 -1.05
N ALA A 131 5.67 13.29 -1.44
CA ALA A 131 6.78 13.16 -0.51
C ALA A 131 6.90 14.39 0.40
N ALA A 132 6.78 15.59 -0.15
CA ALA A 132 6.78 16.84 0.61
C ALA A 132 5.59 16.89 1.60
N ALA A 133 4.40 16.47 1.16
CA ALA A 133 3.22 16.38 2.03
C ALA A 133 3.42 15.38 3.18
N ALA A 134 4.04 14.22 2.91
CA ALA A 134 4.39 13.24 3.94
C ALA A 134 5.37 13.84 4.95
N ALA A 135 6.42 14.51 4.49
CA ALA A 135 7.40 15.14 5.36
C ALA A 135 6.82 16.28 6.23
N ALA A 136 5.86 17.03 5.69
CA ALA A 136 5.17 18.11 6.40
C ALA A 136 4.15 17.60 7.42
N SER A 137 3.72 16.33 7.34
CA SER A 137 2.80 15.76 8.32
C SER A 137 3.48 15.62 9.68
N GLY A 138 2.72 15.85 10.75
CA GLY A 138 3.20 15.65 12.11
C GLY A 138 3.43 14.19 12.45
N GLU A 139 4.20 13.92 13.50
CA GLU A 139 4.33 12.57 14.04
C GLU A 139 2.98 12.06 14.55
N GLY A 140 2.63 10.83 14.22
CA GLY A 140 1.33 10.27 14.57
C GLY A 140 0.13 10.99 13.94
N ALA A 141 0.34 11.82 12.91
CA ALA A 141 -0.74 12.52 12.21
C ALA A 141 -1.80 11.55 11.68
N ASP A 142 -3.04 12.01 11.57
CA ASP A 142 -4.08 11.19 10.94
C ASP A 142 -3.79 10.99 9.46
N VAL A 143 -4.28 9.88 8.92
CA VAL A 143 -4.08 9.47 7.52
C VAL A 143 -5.40 9.63 6.77
N GLY A 144 -5.38 10.31 5.64
CA GLY A 144 -6.53 10.42 4.75
C GLY A 144 -7.01 9.02 4.30
N ARG A 145 -8.35 8.83 4.25
CA ARG A 145 -9.00 7.56 3.89
C ARG A 145 -9.97 7.75 2.73
N GLY A 146 -10.32 6.68 2.07
CA GLY A 146 -11.27 6.67 0.96
C GLY A 146 -10.68 7.23 -0.33
N THR A 147 -11.36 8.23 -0.92
CA THR A 147 -11.03 8.78 -2.25
C THR A 147 -9.90 9.81 -2.16
N VAL A 148 -8.71 9.39 -1.73
CA VAL A 148 -7.50 10.23 -1.58
C VAL A 148 -6.28 9.54 -2.15
N GLY A 149 -5.27 10.30 -2.54
CA GLY A 149 -4.00 9.78 -3.02
C GLY A 149 -4.16 8.71 -4.10
N ALA A 150 -3.43 7.63 -4.01
CA ALA A 150 -3.52 6.48 -4.92
C ALA A 150 -4.90 5.80 -4.92
N GLY A 151 -5.72 5.98 -3.87
CA GLY A 151 -7.09 5.46 -3.81
C GLY A 151 -8.12 6.29 -4.56
N THR A 152 -7.73 7.43 -5.13
CA THR A 152 -8.64 8.35 -5.81
C THR A 152 -9.36 7.70 -6.99
N GLY A 153 -8.65 6.97 -7.83
CA GLY A 153 -9.23 6.23 -8.95
C GLY A 153 -9.62 4.79 -8.63
N ALA A 154 -9.39 4.31 -7.41
CA ALA A 154 -9.63 2.91 -7.05
C ALA A 154 -11.10 2.50 -7.11
N VAL A 155 -11.36 1.28 -7.60
CA VAL A 155 -12.69 0.64 -7.63
C VAL A 155 -12.57 -0.83 -7.23
N ILE A 156 -13.69 -1.43 -6.82
CA ILE A 156 -13.77 -2.84 -6.41
C ILE A 156 -14.92 -3.57 -7.11
N ALA A 157 -14.99 -4.88 -6.94
CA ALA A 157 -16.06 -5.72 -7.48
C ALA A 157 -16.24 -5.50 -9.00
N ARG A 158 -15.16 -5.66 -9.77
CA ARG A 158 -15.13 -5.46 -11.22
C ARG A 158 -15.53 -4.05 -11.67
N GLY A 159 -15.25 -3.03 -10.85
CA GLY A 159 -15.59 -1.64 -11.15
C GLY A 159 -17.00 -1.22 -10.72
N ALA A 160 -17.75 -2.08 -10.04
CA ALA A 160 -19.12 -1.80 -9.62
C ALA A 160 -19.20 -0.76 -8.48
N PHE A 161 -18.17 -0.68 -7.64
CA PHE A 161 -18.16 0.20 -6.48
C PHE A 161 -16.84 0.94 -6.33
N LYS A 162 -16.88 2.06 -5.63
CA LYS A 162 -15.69 2.84 -5.28
C LYS A 162 -14.83 2.06 -4.27
N GLY A 163 -13.53 1.99 -4.56
CA GLY A 163 -12.49 1.59 -3.63
C GLY A 163 -11.77 2.81 -3.04
N GLY A 164 -10.68 2.61 -2.29
CA GLY A 164 -10.00 3.75 -1.67
C GLY A 164 -8.79 3.38 -0.83
N VAL A 165 -8.22 4.39 -0.16
CA VAL A 165 -7.17 4.23 0.85
C VAL A 165 -7.80 3.90 2.20
N GLY A 166 -7.23 2.93 2.90
CA GLY A 166 -7.56 2.65 4.29
C GLY A 166 -6.33 2.36 5.13
N THR A 167 -6.49 2.42 6.45
CA THR A 167 -5.39 2.24 7.39
C THR A 167 -5.87 1.65 8.69
N ALA A 168 -4.99 0.90 9.36
CA ALA A 168 -5.23 0.30 10.66
C ALA A 168 -3.91 0.09 11.42
N SER A 169 -3.98 -0.18 12.70
CA SER A 169 -2.84 -0.62 13.52
C SER A 169 -3.28 -1.58 14.62
N ILE A 170 -2.33 -2.38 15.08
CA ILE A 170 -2.45 -3.32 16.19
C ILE A 170 -1.28 -3.08 17.13
N LEU A 171 -1.58 -2.91 18.42
CA LEU A 171 -0.59 -2.88 19.48
C LEU A 171 -0.46 -4.28 20.06
N LEU A 172 0.77 -4.80 20.07
CA LEU A 172 1.13 -6.07 20.71
C LEU A 172 1.77 -5.81 22.08
N ASP A 173 1.86 -6.87 22.87
CA ASP A 173 2.59 -6.84 24.15
C ASP A 173 4.04 -6.41 23.93
N GLY A 174 4.61 -5.74 24.95
CA GLY A 174 5.97 -5.23 24.86
C GLY A 174 6.13 -3.93 24.05
N GLY A 175 5.02 -3.30 23.63
CA GLY A 175 5.04 -2.02 22.91
C GLY A 175 5.35 -2.14 21.42
N VAL A 176 5.30 -3.34 20.87
CA VAL A 176 5.40 -3.54 19.41
C VAL A 176 4.11 -3.08 18.75
N VAL A 177 4.22 -2.16 17.79
CA VAL A 177 3.11 -1.68 16.97
C VAL A 177 3.26 -2.23 15.56
N VAL A 178 2.16 -2.73 15.00
CA VAL A 178 2.06 -3.15 13.59
C VAL A 178 0.97 -2.34 12.92
N GLY A 179 1.34 -1.47 12.00
CA GLY A 179 0.42 -0.64 11.23
C GLY A 179 0.33 -1.08 9.77
N ALA A 180 -0.80 -0.81 9.14
CA ALA A 180 -0.98 -1.04 7.70
C ALA A 180 -1.68 0.14 7.02
N LEU A 181 -1.32 0.37 5.76
CA LEU A 181 -2.04 1.21 4.80
C LEU A 181 -2.34 0.36 3.57
N ALA A 182 -3.56 0.42 3.06
CA ALA A 182 -3.97 -0.29 1.86
C ALA A 182 -4.59 0.66 0.82
N VAL A 183 -4.32 0.39 -0.46
CA VAL A 183 -5.01 0.99 -1.61
C VAL A 183 -5.82 -0.12 -2.27
N VAL A 184 -7.15 -0.02 -2.20
CA VAL A 184 -8.06 -1.12 -2.55
C VAL A 184 -8.68 -0.87 -3.92
N ASN A 185 -8.10 -1.50 -4.94
CA ASN A 185 -8.58 -1.47 -6.34
C ASN A 185 -8.76 -2.91 -6.85
N ALA A 186 -9.60 -3.70 -6.18
CA ALA A 186 -9.65 -5.15 -6.30
C ALA A 186 -10.66 -5.65 -7.34
N LEU A 187 -10.34 -6.77 -7.99
CA LEU A 187 -11.33 -7.55 -8.76
C LEU A 187 -12.47 -8.04 -7.85
N GLY A 188 -12.11 -8.52 -6.66
CA GLY A 188 -13.01 -9.03 -5.66
C GLY A 188 -13.82 -7.95 -4.92
N LYS A 189 -14.70 -8.43 -4.08
CA LYS A 189 -15.51 -7.64 -3.13
C LYS A 189 -15.16 -8.03 -1.68
N PRO A 190 -15.47 -7.17 -0.70
CA PRO A 190 -15.33 -7.53 0.71
C PRO A 190 -16.05 -8.82 1.07
N VAL A 191 -15.39 -9.65 1.88
CA VAL A 191 -15.96 -10.90 2.42
C VAL A 191 -16.63 -10.57 3.75
N ALA A 192 -17.95 -10.85 3.85
CA ALA A 192 -18.67 -10.74 5.11
C ALA A 192 -18.60 -12.06 5.90
N PRO A 193 -18.71 -12.01 7.27
CA PRO A 193 -18.82 -13.21 8.06
C PRO A 193 -20.00 -14.08 7.60
N GLY A 194 -19.72 -15.33 7.26
CA GLY A 194 -20.74 -16.28 6.77
C GLY A 194 -20.94 -16.30 5.26
N ASP A 195 -20.25 -15.46 4.50
CA ASP A 195 -20.27 -15.54 3.04
C ASP A 195 -19.69 -16.88 2.56
N SER A 196 -20.38 -17.49 1.59
CA SER A 196 -19.78 -18.57 0.80
C SER A 196 -18.82 -17.99 -0.21
N VAL A 197 -17.66 -18.61 -0.38
CA VAL A 197 -16.74 -18.25 -1.47
C VAL A 197 -17.35 -18.70 -2.79
N GLU A 198 -17.82 -17.76 -3.59
CA GLU A 198 -18.30 -18.03 -4.94
C GLU A 198 -17.13 -18.19 -5.90
N VAL A 199 -17.15 -19.27 -6.66
CA VAL A 199 -16.28 -19.41 -7.83
C VAL A 199 -16.80 -18.46 -8.89
N LEU A 200 -15.95 -17.53 -9.37
CA LEU A 200 -16.34 -16.58 -10.40
C LEU A 200 -16.74 -17.32 -11.68
N PRO A 201 -17.91 -17.02 -12.28
CA PRO A 201 -18.22 -17.50 -13.62
C PRO A 201 -17.15 -17.04 -14.61
N LEU A 202 -16.76 -17.92 -15.52
CA LEU A 202 -15.77 -17.61 -16.56
C LEU A 202 -16.33 -16.72 -17.68
N ASP A 203 -17.60 -16.29 -17.59
CA ASP A 203 -18.19 -15.32 -18.51
C ASP A 203 -17.56 -13.95 -18.32
N LEU A 204 -16.37 -13.78 -18.88
CA LEU A 204 -15.75 -12.47 -19.02
C LEU A 204 -16.39 -11.78 -20.23
N PRO A 205 -16.77 -10.49 -20.11
CA PRO A 205 -17.26 -9.74 -21.25
C PRO A 205 -16.22 -9.75 -22.37
N ALA A 206 -16.67 -9.83 -23.62
CA ALA A 206 -15.79 -9.72 -24.77
C ALA A 206 -15.13 -8.32 -24.76
N GLY A 207 -13.81 -8.29 -24.69
CA GLY A 207 -13.02 -7.04 -24.67
C GLY A 207 -11.78 -7.14 -23.79
N PRO A 208 -10.98 -6.06 -23.71
CA PRO A 208 -9.81 -6.01 -22.83
C PRO A 208 -10.21 -6.21 -21.36
N THR A 209 -9.54 -7.10 -20.67
CA THR A 209 -9.77 -7.34 -19.24
C THR A 209 -9.34 -6.12 -18.44
N ALA A 210 -10.23 -5.60 -17.60
CA ALA A 210 -9.86 -4.57 -16.63
C ALA A 210 -8.86 -5.15 -15.63
N LEU A 211 -7.72 -4.48 -15.46
CA LEU A 211 -6.71 -4.84 -14.47
C LEU A 211 -7.11 -4.29 -13.10
N ASN A 212 -6.80 -5.05 -12.08
CA ASN A 212 -7.10 -4.72 -10.69
C ASN A 212 -5.82 -4.85 -9.86
N THR A 213 -5.82 -4.34 -8.64
CA THR A 213 -4.63 -4.40 -7.79
C THR A 213 -5.00 -3.96 -6.39
N THR A 214 -4.62 -4.71 -5.38
CA THR A 214 -4.61 -4.21 -4.00
C THR A 214 -3.16 -4.05 -3.55
N LEU A 215 -2.81 -2.84 -3.16
CA LEU A 215 -1.48 -2.51 -2.64
C LEU A 215 -1.56 -2.34 -1.14
N ALA A 216 -0.55 -2.83 -0.42
CA ALA A 216 -0.44 -2.57 1.01
C ALA A 216 1.00 -2.24 1.42
N VAL A 217 1.12 -1.41 2.46
CA VAL A 217 2.35 -1.19 3.21
C VAL A 217 2.07 -1.59 4.65
N VAL A 218 2.84 -2.54 5.16
CA VAL A 218 2.90 -2.89 6.58
C VAL A 218 4.10 -2.18 7.18
N ALA A 219 3.94 -1.52 8.30
CA ALA A 219 5.03 -0.95 9.07
C ALA A 219 5.03 -1.49 10.49
N THR A 220 6.21 -1.65 11.10
CA THR A 220 6.36 -2.01 12.50
C THR A 220 7.52 -1.26 13.12
N ASN A 221 7.45 -1.00 14.43
CA ASN A 221 8.58 -0.50 15.20
C ASN A 221 9.53 -1.62 15.68
N ALA A 222 9.24 -2.88 15.37
CA ALA A 222 10.10 -4.00 15.72
C ALA A 222 11.45 -3.97 14.98
N VAL A 223 12.49 -4.49 15.62
CA VAL A 223 13.78 -4.78 14.98
C VAL A 223 13.64 -6.05 14.15
N LEU A 224 13.68 -5.91 12.82
CA LEU A 224 13.66 -7.02 11.86
C LEU A 224 14.84 -6.91 10.90
N ASP A 225 15.32 -8.04 10.42
CA ASP A 225 16.22 -8.11 9.27
C ASP A 225 15.44 -8.13 7.93
N PRO A 226 16.12 -7.99 6.77
CA PRO A 226 15.44 -8.00 5.47
C PRO A 226 14.67 -9.30 5.19
N ALA A 227 15.14 -10.46 5.62
CA ALA A 227 14.46 -11.74 5.43
C ALA A 227 13.19 -11.84 6.29
N GLU A 228 13.24 -11.33 7.52
CA GLU A 228 12.09 -11.23 8.40
C GLU A 228 11.06 -10.22 7.87
N CYS A 229 11.49 -9.09 7.28
CA CYS A 229 10.62 -8.16 6.54
C CYS A 229 9.96 -8.84 5.34
N LYS A 230 10.73 -9.58 4.53
CA LYS A 230 10.20 -10.35 3.39
C LYS A 230 9.15 -11.36 3.83
N ARG A 231 9.42 -12.09 4.91
CA ARG A 231 8.47 -13.06 5.47
C ARG A 231 7.22 -12.38 6.01
N THR A 232 7.36 -11.19 6.60
CA THR A 232 6.22 -10.39 7.10
C THR A 232 5.35 -9.88 5.95
N ALA A 233 5.94 -9.36 4.86
CA ALA A 233 5.21 -8.99 3.66
C ALA A 233 4.43 -10.18 3.08
N SER A 234 5.08 -11.34 2.99
CA SER A 234 4.47 -12.58 2.51
C SER A 234 3.29 -13.05 3.39
N ALA A 235 3.43 -13.01 4.71
CA ALA A 235 2.37 -13.39 5.64
C ALA A 235 1.17 -12.41 5.58
N ALA A 236 1.45 -11.12 5.39
CA ALA A 236 0.44 -10.07 5.35
C ALA A 236 -0.55 -10.22 4.18
N HIS A 237 -0.17 -10.89 3.09
CA HIS A 237 -1.10 -11.25 2.00
C HIS A 237 -2.32 -12.06 2.47
N ALA A 238 -2.20 -12.81 3.57
CA ALA A 238 -3.36 -13.48 4.16
C ALA A 238 -4.46 -12.49 4.60
N GLY A 239 -4.09 -11.24 4.93
CA GLY A 239 -5.03 -10.17 5.24
C GLY A 239 -5.85 -9.74 4.02
N LEU A 240 -5.23 -9.64 2.85
CA LEU A 240 -5.93 -9.36 1.60
C LEU A 240 -6.95 -10.46 1.29
N ALA A 241 -6.53 -11.73 1.36
CA ALA A 241 -7.40 -12.87 1.06
C ALA A 241 -8.53 -13.06 2.08
N ARG A 242 -8.37 -12.60 3.33
CA ARG A 242 -9.45 -12.59 4.33
C ARG A 242 -10.42 -11.44 4.14
N ALA A 243 -9.98 -10.34 3.51
CA ALA A 243 -10.80 -9.16 3.30
C ALA A 243 -11.55 -9.18 1.97
N LEU A 244 -10.98 -9.78 0.93
CA LEU A 244 -11.45 -9.70 -0.46
C LEU A 244 -11.55 -11.09 -1.11
N SER A 245 -12.62 -11.33 -1.83
CA SER A 245 -12.80 -12.53 -2.65
C SER A 245 -13.31 -12.17 -4.05
N PRO A 246 -12.64 -12.67 -5.12
CA PRO A 246 -11.31 -13.28 -5.13
C PRO A 246 -10.19 -12.27 -4.90
N SER A 247 -8.96 -12.78 -4.64
CA SER A 247 -7.73 -12.01 -4.58
C SER A 247 -6.60 -12.78 -5.28
N HIS A 248 -5.51 -12.10 -5.62
CA HIS A 248 -4.32 -12.70 -6.26
C HIS A 248 -4.62 -13.44 -7.57
N THR A 249 -5.61 -12.96 -8.32
CA THR A 249 -5.93 -13.53 -9.63
C THR A 249 -4.89 -13.11 -10.69
N LEU A 250 -4.97 -13.69 -11.88
CA LEU A 250 -4.13 -13.30 -13.00
C LEU A 250 -4.31 -11.82 -13.41
N ALA A 251 -5.49 -11.24 -13.11
CA ALA A 251 -5.82 -9.85 -13.41
C ALA A 251 -5.48 -8.87 -12.28
N ASP A 252 -4.98 -9.36 -11.13
CA ASP A 252 -4.58 -8.52 -10.00
C ASP A 252 -3.06 -8.24 -10.03
N GLY A 253 -2.65 -7.10 -9.51
CA GLY A 253 -1.24 -6.73 -9.30
C GLY A 253 -0.84 -6.68 -7.83
N ASP A 254 -1.48 -7.49 -6.98
CA ASP A 254 -1.40 -7.40 -5.53
C ASP A 254 0.03 -7.47 -5.00
N THR A 255 0.40 -6.44 -4.23
CA THR A 255 1.75 -6.23 -3.73
C THR A 255 1.69 -5.75 -2.28
N VAL A 256 2.53 -6.32 -1.42
CA VAL A 256 2.68 -5.91 -0.02
C VAL A 256 4.13 -5.57 0.27
N PHE A 257 4.37 -4.34 0.75
CA PHE A 257 5.65 -3.90 1.30
C PHE A 257 5.64 -4.09 2.82
N ALA A 258 6.78 -4.41 3.42
CA ALA A 258 6.98 -4.42 4.86
C ALA A 258 8.15 -3.55 5.26
N LEU A 259 7.96 -2.69 6.27
CA LEU A 259 8.91 -1.72 6.78
C LEU A 259 9.11 -1.94 8.29
N ALA A 260 10.36 -1.99 8.75
CA ALA A 260 10.71 -2.12 10.15
C ALA A 260 11.59 -0.95 10.59
N THR A 261 11.08 -0.08 11.48
CA THR A 261 11.80 1.11 11.94
C THR A 261 12.84 0.81 13.02
N GLY A 262 12.78 -0.37 13.64
CA GLY A 262 13.86 -0.91 14.49
C GLY A 262 13.93 -0.32 15.91
N ALA A 263 12.84 0.25 16.44
CA ALA A 263 12.83 0.88 17.76
C ALA A 263 12.65 -0.12 18.92
N VAL A 264 12.00 -1.27 18.70
CA VAL A 264 11.66 -2.25 19.75
C VAL A 264 12.22 -3.62 19.40
N GLY A 265 13.04 -4.18 20.29
CA GLY A 265 13.56 -5.54 20.16
C GLY A 265 12.47 -6.59 20.37
N LEU A 266 12.44 -7.61 19.50
CA LEU A 266 11.64 -8.81 19.76
C LEU A 266 12.34 -9.75 20.75
N ASP A 267 11.58 -10.57 21.47
CA ASP A 267 12.17 -11.61 22.32
C ASP A 267 12.92 -12.65 21.46
N ARG A 268 14.24 -12.70 21.67
CA ARG A 268 15.18 -13.62 20.99
C ARG A 268 15.99 -14.43 22.01
N SER A 269 15.50 -14.53 23.24
CA SER A 269 16.18 -15.23 24.34
C SER A 269 16.36 -16.72 24.08
N SER A 270 15.53 -17.30 23.22
CA SER A 270 15.65 -18.66 22.71
C SER A 270 15.11 -18.74 21.28
N GLU A 271 15.41 -19.81 20.56
CA GLU A 271 14.83 -20.02 19.23
C GLU A 271 13.31 -20.12 19.25
N GLN A 272 12.73 -20.74 20.30
CA GLN A 272 11.29 -20.79 20.48
C GLN A 272 10.69 -19.38 20.72
N ALA A 273 11.31 -18.55 21.55
CA ALA A 273 10.89 -17.18 21.79
C ALA A 273 10.93 -16.33 20.51
N ARG A 274 12.02 -16.46 19.73
CA ARG A 274 12.15 -15.83 18.42
C ARG A 274 11.00 -16.23 17.48
N GLN A 275 10.72 -17.52 17.37
CA GLN A 275 9.63 -18.03 16.51
C GLN A 275 8.27 -17.49 16.96
N VAL A 276 7.94 -17.55 18.24
CA VAL A 276 6.67 -17.05 18.79
C VAL A 276 6.52 -15.54 18.51
N SER A 277 7.56 -14.74 18.76
CA SER A 277 7.53 -13.30 18.51
C SER A 277 7.27 -12.97 17.04
N LEU A 278 7.95 -13.67 16.10
CA LEU A 278 7.75 -13.48 14.67
C LEU A 278 6.37 -13.95 14.20
N ILE A 279 5.87 -15.10 14.67
CA ILE A 279 4.54 -15.60 14.34
C ILE A 279 3.47 -14.58 14.79
N THR A 280 3.60 -14.06 16.01
CA THR A 280 2.68 -13.06 16.56
C THR A 280 2.68 -11.78 15.72
N LEU A 281 3.86 -11.24 15.40
CA LEU A 281 4.01 -10.03 14.57
C LEU A 281 3.42 -10.25 13.17
N GLN A 282 3.71 -11.39 12.53
CA GLN A 282 3.22 -11.70 11.18
C GLN A 282 1.71 -11.92 11.14
N SER A 283 1.14 -12.51 12.21
CA SER A 283 -0.31 -12.64 12.37
C SER A 283 -0.99 -11.27 12.53
N ALA A 284 -0.39 -10.38 13.32
CA ALA A 284 -0.85 -9.00 13.45
C ALA A 284 -0.71 -8.21 12.14
N ALA A 285 0.34 -8.45 11.36
CA ALA A 285 0.50 -7.83 10.04
C ALA A 285 -0.63 -8.22 9.08
N ALA A 286 -0.99 -9.49 9.03
CA ALA A 286 -2.12 -9.97 8.24
C ALA A 286 -3.44 -9.34 8.70
N GLU A 287 -3.66 -9.25 10.00
CA GLU A 287 -4.88 -8.66 10.54
C GLU A 287 -4.93 -7.13 10.32
N ALA A 288 -3.83 -6.41 10.50
CA ALA A 288 -3.76 -4.98 10.21
C ALA A 288 -4.06 -4.68 8.74
N VAL A 289 -3.55 -5.50 7.80
CA VAL A 289 -3.87 -5.39 6.37
C VAL A 289 -5.36 -5.65 6.12
N ARG A 290 -5.95 -6.70 6.73
CA ARG A 290 -7.39 -6.97 6.60
C ARG A 290 -8.21 -5.76 7.03
N LEU A 291 -7.93 -5.22 8.20
CA LEU A 291 -8.63 -4.06 8.74
C LEU A 291 -8.42 -2.80 7.87
N ALA A 292 -7.21 -2.57 7.35
CA ALA A 292 -6.92 -1.45 6.46
C ALA A 292 -7.71 -1.57 5.14
N VAL A 293 -7.82 -2.76 4.56
CA VAL A 293 -8.62 -3.00 3.35
C VAL A 293 -10.10 -2.67 3.60
N LEU A 294 -10.69 -3.22 4.67
CA LEU A 294 -12.09 -2.96 5.00
C LEU A 294 -12.34 -1.48 5.31
N ASN A 295 -11.41 -0.83 6.02
CA ASN A 295 -11.45 0.61 6.29
C ASN A 295 -11.42 1.43 4.99
N GLY A 296 -10.59 1.07 4.01
CA GLY A 296 -10.47 1.74 2.73
C GLY A 296 -11.78 1.69 1.92
N VAL A 297 -12.43 0.53 1.88
CA VAL A 297 -13.72 0.35 1.22
C VAL A 297 -14.83 1.15 1.93
N ALA A 298 -14.92 1.03 3.25
CA ALA A 298 -15.93 1.70 4.05
C ALA A 298 -15.80 3.24 4.01
N SER A 299 -14.59 3.76 3.83
CA SER A 299 -14.32 5.21 3.79
C SER A 299 -14.49 5.83 2.39
N ALA A 300 -14.69 5.02 1.34
CA ALA A 300 -14.81 5.51 -0.02
C ALA A 300 -16.22 6.02 -0.31
N GLY A 301 -16.35 7.32 -0.55
CA GLY A 301 -17.62 7.94 -0.98
C GLY A 301 -17.89 7.74 -2.48
N PRO A 302 -19.15 7.89 -2.93
CA PRO A 302 -19.51 7.79 -4.34
C PRO A 302 -18.89 8.94 -5.14
N ILE A 303 -18.59 8.66 -6.43
CA ILE A 303 -18.09 9.69 -7.34
C ILE A 303 -18.66 9.50 -8.74
N THR A 304 -18.96 10.60 -9.43
CA THR A 304 -19.41 10.62 -10.82
C THR A 304 -18.40 11.37 -11.66
N THR A 305 -17.99 10.79 -12.78
CA THR A 305 -17.09 11.35 -13.78
C THR A 305 -17.69 11.19 -15.18
N PRO A 306 -17.10 11.79 -16.22
CA PRO A 306 -17.51 11.52 -17.60
C PRO A 306 -17.43 10.03 -18.01
N ALA A 307 -16.57 9.24 -17.37
CA ALA A 307 -16.47 7.80 -17.63
C ALA A 307 -17.57 6.96 -16.95
N GLY A 308 -18.29 7.51 -15.96
CA GLY A 308 -19.36 6.81 -15.26
C GLY A 308 -19.53 7.21 -13.80
N THR A 309 -20.46 6.53 -13.15
CA THR A 309 -20.73 6.68 -11.71
C THR A 309 -20.22 5.47 -10.95
N PHE A 310 -19.41 5.70 -9.92
CA PHE A 310 -18.86 4.69 -9.02
C PHE A 310 -19.51 4.88 -7.64
N PRO A 311 -20.56 4.09 -7.29
CA PRO A 311 -21.23 4.21 -6.01
C PRO A 311 -20.35 3.74 -4.86
N ALA A 312 -20.61 4.19 -3.64
CA ALA A 312 -20.02 3.63 -2.44
C ALA A 312 -20.49 2.18 -2.25
N TYR A 313 -19.62 1.33 -1.71
CA TYR A 313 -19.97 -0.06 -1.36
C TYR A 313 -20.93 -0.12 -0.17
N GLY A 314 -20.83 0.85 0.74
CA GLY A 314 -21.55 0.89 2.00
C GLY A 314 -20.71 0.42 3.20
N PRO A 315 -21.34 0.32 4.37
CA PRO A 315 -20.62 -0.11 5.58
C PRO A 315 -20.14 -1.56 5.45
N VAL A 316 -18.90 -1.78 5.83
CA VAL A 316 -18.26 -3.10 5.89
C VAL A 316 -17.98 -3.40 7.36
N GLN A 317 -18.40 -4.56 7.82
CA GLN A 317 -18.11 -5.00 9.20
C GLN A 317 -16.68 -5.54 9.28
N PRO A 318 -15.89 -5.11 10.30
CA PRO A 318 -14.55 -5.60 10.53
C PRO A 318 -14.50 -7.03 11.04
#